data_28b09b24c3b262154ca2e1df696a2928
#
_entry.id   28b09b24c3b262154ca2e1df696a2928
#
_cell.length_a   1.000
_cell.length_b   1.000
_cell.length_c   1.000
_cell.angle_alpha   90.00
_cell.angle_beta   90.00
_cell.angle_gamma   90.00
#
_symmetry.space_group_name_H-M   'P 1'
#
loop_
_entity.id
_entity.type
_entity.pdbx_description
1 polymer ?
#
loop_
_entity_poly.entity_id
_entity_poly.type
_entity_poly.pdbx_seq_one_letter_code
_entity_poly.pdbx_strand_id
1 'polypeptide(L)'
;MDKLKLRRSARKDSIRIEELVYDDYYQRIPVLDGFSKKEELVCKKVVDKDGNIIAGCAAYIYGWGGCYIDDMWVDEKYRRQELGSHALQAVEKAAEERGCHLLWVGTWDFQARPYYEKHGYRVFTAIQDCPQGHTDYNLFKLVDKNAPKRPLKPIDYEVVDGNEKDEEFIGDQLDNGYNAKHLDIKHDYIKINRKLVNEKGEVVAAIMAGNDDIDVGWIFKIWVDEKYRNQGLGTRLVRHFEKKAKETGATKILSMEIYDWNVGFFLKNGYKIAGELKDLPKGHCSFILEKDL
;
A
#
# COMPACT_ATOMS: atom_id res chain seq x y z
N MET A 1 -37.37 1.03 -6.91
CA MET A 1 -35.89 0.87 -6.97
C MET A 1 -35.41 1.62 -8.19
N ASP A 2 -34.66 2.68 -7.99
CA ASP A 2 -34.09 3.46 -9.09
C ASP A 2 -33.23 2.51 -9.95
N LYS A 3 -33.39 2.61 -11.28
CA LYS A 3 -32.62 1.79 -12.22
C LYS A 3 -31.14 2.22 -12.22
N LEU A 4 -30.37 1.67 -11.29
CA LEU A 4 -28.93 1.97 -11.19
C LEU A 4 -28.17 1.34 -12.36
N LYS A 5 -27.39 2.15 -13.08
CA LYS A 5 -26.59 1.74 -14.22
C LYS A 5 -25.12 1.59 -13.83
N LEU A 6 -24.53 0.42 -14.12
CA LEU A 6 -23.11 0.19 -13.98
C LEU A 6 -22.35 0.86 -15.16
N ARG A 7 -21.33 1.65 -14.85
CA ARG A 7 -20.51 2.38 -15.82
C ARG A 7 -19.01 2.21 -15.50
N ARG A 8 -18.15 2.37 -16.49
CA ARG A 8 -16.72 2.58 -16.27
C ARG A 8 -16.50 3.91 -15.56
N SER A 9 -15.55 3.95 -14.62
CA SER A 9 -15.13 5.20 -13.99
C SER A 9 -14.07 5.89 -14.85
N ALA A 10 -14.25 7.18 -15.14
CA ALA A 10 -13.22 8.00 -15.74
C ALA A 10 -12.25 8.51 -14.65
N ARG A 11 -11.10 9.09 -15.05
CA ARG A 11 -10.10 9.62 -14.11
C ARG A 11 -10.71 10.61 -13.11
N LYS A 12 -11.56 11.53 -13.56
CA LYS A 12 -12.27 12.47 -12.68
C LYS A 12 -13.17 11.79 -11.65
N ASP A 13 -13.76 10.63 -12.00
CA ASP A 13 -14.57 9.86 -11.07
C ASP A 13 -13.69 9.23 -9.99
N SER A 14 -12.51 8.71 -10.36
CA SER A 14 -11.55 8.13 -9.42
C SER A 14 -11.12 9.16 -8.39
N ILE A 15 -10.73 10.36 -8.81
CA ILE A 15 -10.36 11.47 -7.91
C ILE A 15 -11.52 11.77 -6.95
N ARG A 16 -12.75 11.89 -7.48
CA ARG A 16 -13.92 12.17 -6.62
C ARG A 16 -14.22 11.03 -5.66
N ILE A 17 -14.03 9.78 -6.06
CA ILE A 17 -14.21 8.61 -5.20
C ILE A 17 -13.17 8.60 -4.09
N GLU A 18 -11.93 8.90 -4.40
CA GLU A 18 -10.86 9.04 -3.40
C GLU A 18 -11.23 10.09 -2.35
N GLU A 19 -11.62 11.28 -2.78
CA GLU A 19 -12.08 12.33 -1.87
C GLU A 19 -13.21 11.84 -0.95
N LEU A 20 -14.24 11.18 -1.50
CA LEU A 20 -15.38 10.67 -0.74
C LEU A 20 -14.98 9.56 0.25
N VAL A 21 -14.05 8.69 -0.14
CA VAL A 21 -13.51 7.66 0.76
C VAL A 21 -12.71 8.28 1.89
N TYR A 22 -11.82 9.25 1.57
CA TYR A 22 -11.05 9.95 2.59
C TYR A 22 -11.93 10.80 3.52
N ASP A 23 -12.98 11.44 2.99
CA ASP A 23 -13.93 12.19 3.83
C ASP A 23 -14.65 11.27 4.83
N ASP A 24 -15.14 10.09 4.40
CA ASP A 24 -15.76 9.09 5.31
C ASP A 24 -14.74 8.54 6.31
N TYR A 25 -13.50 8.33 5.86
CA TYR A 25 -12.40 7.84 6.67
C TYR A 25 -12.02 8.83 7.79
N TYR A 26 -11.74 10.09 7.43
CA TYR A 26 -11.33 11.12 8.38
C TYR A 26 -12.45 11.65 9.28
N GLN A 27 -13.70 11.26 9.02
CA GLN A 27 -14.79 11.43 10.01
C GLN A 27 -14.66 10.45 11.18
N ARG A 28 -14.04 9.29 10.96
CA ARG A 28 -13.82 8.23 11.96
C ARG A 28 -12.50 8.38 12.67
N ILE A 29 -11.49 8.76 11.94
CA ILE A 29 -10.12 8.91 12.41
C ILE A 29 -9.66 10.33 12.15
N PRO A 30 -9.57 11.18 13.19
CA PRO A 30 -9.12 12.54 13.01
C PRO A 30 -7.67 12.57 12.53
N VAL A 31 -7.36 13.53 11.69
CA VAL A 31 -5.97 13.87 11.36
C VAL A 31 -5.28 14.33 12.64
N LEU A 32 -4.11 13.77 12.93
CA LEU A 32 -3.35 14.17 14.09
C LEU A 32 -2.77 15.57 13.93
N ASP A 33 -2.54 16.27 15.04
CA ASP A 33 -1.94 17.59 15.04
C ASP A 33 -0.58 17.58 14.31
N GLY A 34 -0.42 18.51 13.37
CA GLY A 34 0.79 18.61 12.57
C GLY A 34 0.87 17.71 11.34
N PHE A 35 -0.16 16.85 11.10
CA PHE A 35 -0.23 15.99 9.92
C PHE A 35 -1.18 16.59 8.86
N SER A 36 -1.03 16.10 7.62
CA SER A 36 -1.90 16.42 6.49
C SER A 36 -2.94 15.31 6.26
N LYS A 37 -4.11 15.65 5.68
CA LYS A 37 -5.04 14.66 5.12
C LYS A 37 -4.45 13.92 3.92
N LYS A 38 -3.54 14.56 3.18
CA LYS A 38 -2.83 13.93 2.07
C LYS A 38 -1.61 13.20 2.61
N GLU A 39 -1.31 12.10 2.00
CA GLU A 39 -0.07 11.36 2.21
C GLU A 39 1.13 12.28 1.95
N GLU A 40 2.15 12.20 2.80
CA GLU A 40 3.36 12.99 2.70
C GLU A 40 4.52 12.06 2.35
N LEU A 41 5.15 12.32 1.20
CA LEU A 41 6.34 11.58 0.77
C LEU A 41 7.53 11.91 1.67
N VAL A 42 8.19 10.87 2.14
CA VAL A 42 9.52 10.91 2.76
C VAL A 42 10.45 10.05 1.91
N CYS A 43 11.29 10.68 1.12
CA CYS A 43 12.28 9.98 0.31
C CYS A 43 13.69 10.32 0.82
N LYS A 44 14.51 9.31 1.05
CA LYS A 44 15.92 9.41 1.45
C LYS A 44 16.77 8.65 0.46
N LYS A 45 17.76 9.30 -0.11
CA LYS A 45 18.68 8.70 -1.09
C LYS A 45 20.12 8.82 -0.66
N VAL A 46 20.92 7.84 -1.05
CA VAL A 46 22.36 7.85 -0.89
C VAL A 46 22.98 8.13 -2.26
N VAL A 47 23.85 9.12 -2.30
CA VAL A 47 24.49 9.56 -3.55
C VAL A 47 26.00 9.32 -3.51
N ASP A 48 26.56 9.00 -4.67
CA ASP A 48 28.00 8.95 -4.87
C ASP A 48 28.59 10.37 -5.07
N LYS A 49 29.92 10.44 -5.21
CA LYS A 49 30.64 11.71 -5.42
C LYS A 49 30.26 12.46 -6.71
N ASP A 50 29.66 11.74 -7.66
CA ASP A 50 29.22 12.30 -8.94
C ASP A 50 27.73 12.68 -8.90
N GLY A 51 27.05 12.48 -7.75
CA GLY A 51 25.66 12.80 -7.52
C GLY A 51 24.68 11.71 -7.99
N ASN A 52 25.17 10.54 -8.41
CA ASN A 52 24.28 9.44 -8.82
C ASN A 52 23.65 8.79 -7.60
N ILE A 53 22.37 8.43 -7.72
CA ILE A 53 21.64 7.67 -6.68
C ILE A 53 22.14 6.22 -6.72
N ILE A 54 22.70 5.75 -5.61
CA ILE A 54 23.24 4.39 -5.43
C ILE A 54 22.45 3.56 -4.44
N ALA A 55 21.58 4.18 -3.64
CA ALA A 55 20.58 3.55 -2.79
C ALA A 55 19.48 4.55 -2.45
N GLY A 56 18.29 4.07 -2.08
CA GLY A 56 17.22 4.92 -1.64
C GLY A 56 16.12 4.16 -0.89
N CYS A 57 15.36 4.90 -0.12
CA CYS A 57 14.18 4.44 0.58
C CYS A 57 13.11 5.52 0.49
N ALA A 58 11.95 5.17 -0.04
CA ALA A 58 10.77 6.03 -0.13
C ALA A 58 9.66 5.49 0.77
N ALA A 59 8.94 6.39 1.42
CA ALA A 59 7.87 6.07 2.34
C ALA A 59 6.79 7.16 2.32
N TYR A 60 5.58 6.81 2.70
CA TYR A 60 4.45 7.72 2.81
C TYR A 60 3.96 7.82 4.25
N ILE A 61 3.86 9.04 4.75
CA ILE A 61 3.29 9.35 6.07
C ILE A 61 1.82 9.69 5.90
N TYR A 62 0.98 9.03 6.68
CA TYR A 62 -0.47 9.22 6.69
C TYR A 62 -0.91 10.15 7.83
N GLY A 63 -1.98 10.90 7.62
CA GLY A 63 -2.50 11.88 8.56
C GLY A 63 -2.87 11.35 9.94
N TRP A 64 -2.97 10.04 10.10
CA TRP A 64 -3.25 9.34 11.36
C TRP A 64 -1.96 8.76 12.03
N GLY A 65 -0.78 9.15 11.57
CA GLY A 65 0.48 8.86 12.23
C GLY A 65 1.10 7.49 11.94
N GLY A 66 0.74 6.88 10.84
CA GLY A 66 1.44 5.71 10.28
C GLY A 66 2.41 6.12 9.18
N CYS A 67 3.41 5.27 8.92
CA CYS A 67 4.36 5.45 7.84
C CYS A 67 4.54 4.14 7.06
N TYR A 68 4.14 4.12 5.78
CA TYR A 68 4.34 2.99 4.88
C TYR A 68 5.64 3.14 4.11
N ILE A 69 6.51 2.15 4.20
CA ILE A 69 7.72 2.07 3.37
C ILE A 69 7.28 1.42 2.06
N ASP A 70 7.33 2.21 1.00
CA ASP A 70 6.89 1.81 -0.33
C ASP A 70 8.05 1.16 -1.08
N ASP A 71 9.10 1.92 -1.35
CA ASP A 71 10.24 1.46 -2.11
C ASP A 71 11.53 1.45 -1.30
N MET A 72 12.35 0.43 -1.52
CA MET A 72 13.70 0.34 -1.02
C MET A 72 14.62 -0.36 -1.99
N TRP A 73 15.62 0.35 -2.47
CA TRP A 73 16.55 -0.16 -3.45
C TRP A 73 18.01 0.19 -3.12
N VAL A 74 18.92 -0.71 -3.49
CA VAL A 74 20.37 -0.51 -3.45
C VAL A 74 20.96 -1.07 -4.74
N ASP A 75 21.73 -0.26 -5.45
CA ASP A 75 22.47 -0.69 -6.64
C ASP A 75 23.32 -1.92 -6.31
N GLU A 76 23.28 -2.91 -7.17
CA GLU A 76 23.89 -4.22 -6.95
C GLU A 76 25.38 -4.15 -6.60
N LYS A 77 26.10 -3.22 -7.21
CA LYS A 77 27.56 -2.97 -6.98
C LYS A 77 27.86 -2.44 -5.58
N TYR A 78 26.87 -1.81 -4.94
CA TYR A 78 26.99 -1.15 -3.64
C TYR A 78 26.31 -1.92 -2.51
N ARG A 79 25.76 -3.11 -2.77
CA ARG A 79 25.13 -3.95 -1.74
C ARG A 79 26.12 -4.39 -0.68
N ARG A 80 25.58 -4.73 0.51
CA ARG A 80 26.35 -5.18 1.69
C ARG A 80 27.32 -4.15 2.27
N GLN A 81 27.19 -2.88 1.91
CA GLN A 81 27.94 -1.74 2.44
C GLN A 81 27.09 -0.87 3.39
N GLU A 82 25.98 -1.37 3.91
CA GLU A 82 25.06 -0.70 4.84
C GLU A 82 24.29 0.50 4.23
N LEU A 83 24.41 0.81 2.93
CA LEU A 83 23.78 1.99 2.32
C LEU A 83 22.26 1.97 2.48
N GLY A 84 21.61 0.83 2.22
CA GLY A 84 20.18 0.68 2.46
C GLY A 84 19.80 0.91 3.93
N SER A 85 20.65 0.43 4.87
CA SER A 85 20.40 0.64 6.30
C SER A 85 20.48 2.10 6.71
N HIS A 86 21.35 2.88 6.08
CA HIS A 86 21.41 4.33 6.31
C HIS A 86 20.17 5.04 5.73
N ALA A 87 19.75 4.68 4.52
CA ALA A 87 18.52 5.24 3.93
C ALA A 87 17.27 4.90 4.77
N LEU A 88 17.13 3.62 5.18
CA LEU A 88 16.01 3.18 6.03
C LEU A 88 15.99 3.90 7.38
N GLN A 89 17.12 3.99 8.08
CA GLN A 89 17.18 4.69 9.35
C GLN A 89 16.90 6.20 9.21
N ALA A 90 17.25 6.81 8.09
CA ALA A 90 16.92 8.21 7.81
C ALA A 90 15.40 8.40 7.60
N VAL A 91 14.72 7.45 6.93
CA VAL A 91 13.25 7.43 6.82
C VAL A 91 12.61 7.19 8.18
N GLU A 92 13.08 6.20 8.95
CA GLU A 92 12.58 5.92 10.31
C GLU A 92 12.71 7.14 11.22
N LYS A 93 13.83 7.85 11.13
CA LYS A 93 14.07 9.08 11.89
C LYS A 93 13.09 10.18 11.48
N ALA A 94 12.88 10.39 10.18
CA ALA A 94 11.92 11.39 9.70
C ALA A 94 10.49 11.06 10.15
N ALA A 95 10.06 9.78 10.11
CA ALA A 95 8.78 9.34 10.62
C ALA A 95 8.65 9.56 12.13
N GLU A 96 9.70 9.28 12.91
CA GLU A 96 9.76 9.52 14.35
C GLU A 96 9.65 11.02 14.69
N GLU A 97 10.38 11.88 13.97
CA GLU A 97 10.36 13.34 14.13
C GLU A 97 8.99 13.92 13.79
N ARG A 98 8.28 13.36 12.82
CA ARG A 98 6.91 13.72 12.45
C ARG A 98 5.87 13.24 13.46
N GLY A 99 6.22 12.31 14.36
CA GLY A 99 5.32 11.79 15.37
C GLY A 99 4.57 10.53 14.95
N CYS A 100 5.03 9.82 13.93
CA CYS A 100 4.49 8.51 13.59
C CYS A 100 4.67 7.55 14.76
N HIS A 101 3.70 6.65 14.96
CA HIS A 101 3.76 5.65 16.01
C HIS A 101 4.07 4.25 15.50
N LEU A 102 3.95 4.04 14.18
CA LEU A 102 4.13 2.76 13.53
C LEU A 102 4.64 2.94 12.10
N LEU A 103 5.56 2.05 11.68
CA LEU A 103 5.95 1.86 10.29
C LEU A 103 5.55 0.45 9.84
N TRP A 104 5.20 0.28 8.55
CA TRP A 104 4.99 -1.04 7.96
C TRP A 104 5.51 -1.10 6.53
N VAL A 105 5.72 -2.32 6.02
CA VAL A 105 6.30 -2.60 4.71
C VAL A 105 5.82 -3.94 4.19
N GLY A 106 5.57 -4.02 2.87
CA GLY A 106 5.39 -5.26 2.13
C GLY A 106 6.72 -5.73 1.53
N THR A 107 6.93 -7.03 1.43
CA THR A 107 8.12 -7.61 0.76
C THR A 107 7.87 -9.06 0.37
N TRP A 108 8.25 -9.44 -0.83
CA TRP A 108 8.16 -10.83 -1.28
C TRP A 108 9.29 -11.70 -0.72
N ASP A 109 9.08 -13.02 -0.74
CA ASP A 109 10.03 -14.04 -0.24
C ASP A 109 11.42 -13.98 -0.91
N PHE A 110 11.49 -13.57 -2.18
CA PHE A 110 12.74 -13.38 -2.90
C PHE A 110 13.42 -12.03 -2.64
N GLN A 111 12.76 -11.10 -1.93
CA GLN A 111 13.28 -9.77 -1.64
C GLN A 111 14.04 -9.71 -0.30
N ALA A 112 13.54 -8.93 0.65
CA ALA A 112 14.35 -8.42 1.75
C ALA A 112 13.79 -8.69 3.15
N ARG A 113 12.89 -9.68 3.34
CA ARG A 113 12.32 -10.00 4.67
C ARG A 113 13.39 -10.09 5.78
N PRO A 114 14.50 -10.87 5.65
CA PRO A 114 15.50 -10.97 6.71
C PRO A 114 16.22 -9.64 6.99
N TYR A 115 16.29 -8.77 6.01
CA TYR A 115 16.83 -7.43 6.17
C TYR A 115 15.95 -6.59 7.09
N TYR A 116 14.64 -6.56 6.87
CA TYR A 116 13.71 -5.82 7.73
C TYR A 116 13.66 -6.41 9.15
N GLU A 117 13.63 -7.74 9.29
CA GLU A 117 13.70 -8.40 10.61
C GLU A 117 14.95 -7.98 11.39
N LYS A 118 16.11 -7.88 10.74
CA LYS A 118 17.35 -7.37 11.33
C LYS A 118 17.26 -5.91 11.79
N HIS A 119 16.37 -5.11 11.19
CA HIS A 119 16.07 -3.74 11.57
C HIS A 119 14.92 -3.61 12.58
N GLY A 120 14.46 -4.73 13.17
CA GLY A 120 13.46 -4.75 14.23
C GLY A 120 12.02 -4.78 13.74
N TYR A 121 11.80 -5.00 12.44
CA TYR A 121 10.46 -5.26 11.91
C TYR A 121 10.03 -6.68 12.24
N ARG A 122 8.72 -6.87 12.46
CA ARG A 122 8.13 -8.17 12.75
C ARG A 122 7.05 -8.49 11.73
N VAL A 123 7.05 -9.71 11.22
CA VAL A 123 6.00 -10.21 10.32
C VAL A 123 4.68 -10.26 11.07
N PHE A 124 3.62 -9.71 10.49
CA PHE A 124 2.25 -9.84 10.99
C PHE A 124 1.34 -10.62 10.03
N THR A 125 1.74 -10.75 8.76
CA THR A 125 1.08 -11.65 7.83
C THR A 125 2.04 -12.18 6.76
N ALA A 126 1.68 -13.33 6.18
CA ALA A 126 2.35 -13.98 5.06
C ALA A 126 1.27 -14.55 4.14
N ILE A 127 1.12 -13.96 2.96
CA ILE A 127 0.11 -14.33 1.97
C ILE A 127 0.76 -15.29 0.98
N GLN A 128 0.31 -16.54 0.98
CA GLN A 128 0.82 -17.57 0.08
C GLN A 128 0.29 -17.36 -1.34
N ASP A 129 1.06 -17.76 -2.34
CA ASP A 129 0.69 -17.63 -3.75
C ASP A 129 0.27 -16.18 -4.11
N CYS A 130 1.10 -15.23 -3.73
CA CYS A 130 0.90 -13.81 -3.98
C CYS A 130 2.22 -13.12 -4.40
N PRO A 131 2.55 -13.16 -5.71
CA PRO A 131 1.93 -13.89 -6.81
C PRO A 131 2.10 -15.41 -6.70
N GLN A 132 1.50 -16.16 -7.61
CA GLN A 132 1.56 -17.62 -7.61
C GLN A 132 3.00 -18.15 -7.51
N GLY A 133 3.26 -19.01 -6.53
CA GLY A 133 4.57 -19.57 -6.24
C GLY A 133 5.43 -18.73 -5.32
N HIS A 134 4.99 -17.55 -4.94
CA HIS A 134 5.69 -16.65 -4.03
C HIS A 134 4.84 -16.32 -2.79
N THR A 135 5.51 -15.82 -1.77
CA THR A 135 4.85 -15.36 -0.53
C THR A 135 5.07 -13.86 -0.36
N ASP A 136 3.98 -13.11 -0.20
CA ASP A 136 4.01 -11.71 0.21
C ASP A 136 4.00 -11.62 1.74
N TYR A 137 5.07 -11.04 2.32
CA TYR A 137 5.21 -10.79 3.74
C TYR A 137 4.92 -9.34 4.04
N ASN A 138 4.08 -9.09 5.03
CA ASN A 138 3.90 -7.75 5.55
C ASN A 138 4.45 -7.67 6.98
N LEU A 139 5.31 -6.69 7.20
CA LEU A 139 6.02 -6.48 8.46
C LEU A 139 5.70 -5.10 9.02
N PHE A 140 5.83 -4.96 10.33
CA PHE A 140 5.65 -3.69 11.02
C PHE A 140 6.72 -3.47 12.10
N LYS A 141 6.91 -2.20 12.45
CA LYS A 141 7.78 -1.75 13.54
C LYS A 141 7.10 -0.62 14.29
N LEU A 142 6.99 -0.76 15.61
CA LEU A 142 6.52 0.35 16.45
C LEU A 142 7.63 1.39 16.59
N VAL A 143 7.26 2.66 16.52
CA VAL A 143 8.18 3.76 16.80
C VAL A 143 8.35 3.89 18.31
N ASP A 144 9.54 3.62 18.78
CA ASP A 144 9.93 3.84 20.19
C ASP A 144 11.19 4.72 20.22
N LYS A 145 11.01 5.97 20.65
CA LYS A 145 12.10 6.95 20.75
C LYS A 145 13.22 6.53 21.72
N ASN A 146 12.89 5.64 22.66
CA ASN A 146 13.83 5.15 23.67
C ASN A 146 14.47 3.82 23.27
N ALA A 147 13.99 3.16 22.23
CA ALA A 147 14.59 1.91 21.76
C ALA A 147 16.00 2.14 21.22
N PRO A 148 16.96 1.27 21.57
CA PRO A 148 18.30 1.37 21.04
C PRO A 148 18.27 1.16 19.52
N LYS A 149 18.74 2.15 18.77
CA LYS A 149 18.88 2.02 17.32
C LYS A 149 20.04 1.09 16.99
N ARG A 150 19.86 0.25 15.97
CA ARG A 150 20.96 -0.59 15.50
C ARG A 150 22.13 0.28 15.06
N PRO A 151 23.34 0.09 15.62
CA PRO A 151 24.51 0.84 15.17
C PRO A 151 24.87 0.44 13.73
N LEU A 152 25.10 1.44 12.88
CA LEU A 152 25.57 1.24 11.51
C LEU A 152 27.07 1.57 11.40
N LYS A 153 27.74 0.87 10.48
CA LYS A 153 29.10 1.27 10.12
C LYS A 153 29.06 2.57 9.35
N PRO A 154 30.03 3.47 9.54
CA PRO A 154 30.15 4.68 8.72
C PRO A 154 30.21 4.33 7.23
N ILE A 155 29.69 5.21 6.40
CA ILE A 155 29.77 5.14 4.94
C ILE A 155 30.42 6.40 4.40
N ASP A 156 31.12 6.26 3.26
CA ASP A 156 31.78 7.38 2.58
C ASP A 156 30.87 8.06 1.55
N TYR A 157 29.56 8.05 1.82
CA TYR A 157 28.52 8.57 0.94
C TYR A 157 27.54 9.45 1.73
N GLU A 158 26.90 10.39 1.04
CA GLU A 158 25.93 11.26 1.66
C GLU A 158 24.52 10.67 1.59
N VAL A 159 23.78 10.79 2.70
CA VAL A 159 22.35 10.53 2.75
C VAL A 159 21.63 11.87 2.69
N VAL A 160 20.87 12.08 1.62
CA VAL A 160 20.17 13.36 1.37
C VAL A 160 18.68 13.15 1.15
N ASP A 161 17.91 14.23 1.26
CA ASP A 161 16.49 14.20 0.95
C ASP A 161 16.28 14.00 -0.56
N GLY A 162 15.29 13.17 -0.89
CA GLY A 162 14.79 12.97 -2.23
C GLY A 162 13.45 13.67 -2.44
N ASN A 163 12.98 13.61 -3.67
CA ASN A 163 11.68 14.11 -4.12
C ASN A 163 10.93 13.06 -4.94
N GLU A 164 9.76 13.40 -5.48
CA GLU A 164 8.92 12.49 -6.27
C GLU A 164 9.64 11.84 -7.47
N LYS A 165 10.59 12.55 -8.12
CA LYS A 165 11.37 11.96 -9.22
C LYS A 165 12.41 10.97 -8.73
N ASP A 166 12.96 11.21 -7.54
CA ASP A 166 13.91 10.29 -6.92
C ASP A 166 13.20 9.03 -6.43
N GLU A 167 11.99 9.17 -5.91
CA GLU A 167 11.11 8.06 -5.54
C GLU A 167 10.74 7.23 -6.78
N GLU A 168 10.26 7.87 -7.87
CA GLU A 168 9.99 7.21 -9.15
C GLU A 168 11.22 6.43 -9.66
N PHE A 169 12.41 7.04 -9.59
CA PHE A 169 13.65 6.36 -9.98
C PHE A 169 13.94 5.12 -9.11
N ILE A 170 13.75 5.23 -7.78
CA ILE A 170 14.01 4.13 -6.84
C ILE A 170 13.03 2.98 -7.11
N GLY A 171 11.74 3.28 -7.31
CA GLY A 171 10.70 2.33 -7.68
C GLY A 171 11.00 1.62 -9.00
N ASP A 172 11.36 2.37 -10.04
CA ASP A 172 11.75 1.80 -11.34
C ASP A 172 12.95 0.85 -11.23
N GLN A 173 13.96 1.17 -10.41
CA GLN A 173 15.10 0.29 -10.20
C GLN A 173 14.72 -0.99 -9.43
N LEU A 174 13.76 -0.90 -8.51
CA LEU A 174 13.22 -2.05 -7.80
C LEU A 174 12.39 -2.92 -8.74
N ASP A 175 11.42 -2.37 -9.44
CA ASP A 175 10.46 -3.11 -10.25
C ASP A 175 11.11 -3.65 -11.53
N ASN A 176 11.63 -2.78 -12.37
CA ASN A 176 12.20 -3.16 -13.67
C ASN A 176 13.61 -3.75 -13.55
N GLY A 177 14.35 -3.37 -12.51
CA GLY A 177 15.73 -3.82 -12.28
C GLY A 177 15.85 -5.10 -11.46
N TYR A 178 15.04 -5.27 -10.44
CA TYR A 178 15.13 -6.41 -9.51
C TYR A 178 13.93 -7.35 -9.58
N ASN A 179 12.71 -6.85 -9.39
CA ASN A 179 11.50 -7.67 -9.33
C ASN A 179 11.24 -8.41 -10.65
N ALA A 180 11.44 -7.74 -11.79
CA ALA A 180 11.29 -8.34 -13.11
C ALA A 180 12.22 -9.54 -13.38
N LYS A 181 13.28 -9.74 -12.59
CA LYS A 181 14.15 -10.93 -12.68
C LYS A 181 13.57 -12.15 -11.95
N HIS A 182 12.61 -11.93 -11.06
CA HIS A 182 12.03 -12.93 -10.18
C HIS A 182 10.56 -13.21 -10.47
N LEU A 183 9.88 -12.26 -11.10
CA LEU A 183 8.45 -12.33 -11.42
C LEU A 183 8.22 -12.58 -12.89
N ASP A 184 7.23 -13.39 -13.21
CA ASP A 184 6.72 -13.60 -14.57
C ASP A 184 5.67 -12.51 -14.86
N ILE A 185 6.14 -11.36 -15.37
CA ILE A 185 5.27 -10.25 -15.76
C ILE A 185 4.50 -10.64 -17.01
N LYS A 186 3.18 -10.76 -16.88
CA LYS A 186 2.30 -11.31 -17.91
C LYS A 186 1.63 -10.26 -18.78
N HIS A 187 1.38 -9.08 -18.24
CA HIS A 187 0.68 -7.99 -18.92
C HIS A 187 0.83 -6.68 -18.13
N ASP A 188 0.45 -5.57 -18.75
CA ASP A 188 0.35 -4.29 -18.06
C ASP A 188 -0.81 -4.30 -17.04
N TYR A 189 -0.75 -3.41 -16.04
CA TYR A 189 -1.81 -3.20 -15.06
C TYR A 189 -3.18 -2.97 -15.72
N ILE A 190 -4.16 -3.82 -15.40
CA ILE A 190 -5.52 -3.78 -15.96
C ILE A 190 -6.46 -3.06 -15.01
N LYS A 191 -6.82 -1.83 -15.32
CA LYS A 191 -7.74 -1.02 -14.52
C LYS A 191 -9.19 -1.47 -14.67
N ILE A 192 -9.84 -1.86 -13.56
CA ILE A 192 -11.22 -2.38 -13.55
C ILE A 192 -12.16 -1.47 -12.73
N ASN A 193 -11.91 -0.18 -12.69
CA ASN A 193 -12.74 0.78 -11.95
C ASN A 193 -14.18 0.84 -12.48
N ARG A 194 -15.15 0.81 -11.56
CA ARG A 194 -16.60 0.86 -11.87
C ARG A 194 -17.35 1.80 -10.93
N LYS A 195 -18.44 2.36 -11.45
CA LYS A 195 -19.39 3.17 -10.68
C LYS A 195 -20.83 2.77 -10.99
N LEU A 196 -21.70 2.94 -10.02
CA LEU A 196 -23.15 2.87 -10.19
C LEU A 196 -23.69 4.30 -10.18
N VAL A 197 -24.53 4.61 -11.14
CA VAL A 197 -25.18 5.91 -11.26
C VAL A 197 -26.71 5.76 -11.24
N ASN A 198 -27.37 6.71 -10.59
CA ASN A 198 -28.83 6.80 -10.58
C ASN A 198 -29.38 7.38 -11.90
N GLU A 199 -30.69 7.57 -11.99
CA GLU A 199 -31.38 8.09 -13.17
C GLU A 199 -30.95 9.53 -13.51
N LYS A 200 -30.51 10.31 -12.51
CA LYS A 200 -29.98 11.67 -12.69
C LYS A 200 -28.51 11.70 -13.14
N GLY A 201 -27.85 10.53 -13.23
CA GLY A 201 -26.42 10.42 -13.57
C GLY A 201 -25.48 10.65 -12.38
N GLU A 202 -26.02 10.77 -11.14
CA GLU A 202 -25.21 10.94 -9.93
C GLU A 202 -24.56 9.60 -9.54
N VAL A 203 -23.29 9.65 -9.11
CA VAL A 203 -22.58 8.46 -8.61
C VAL A 203 -23.09 8.12 -7.23
N VAL A 204 -23.61 6.92 -7.04
CA VAL A 204 -24.15 6.43 -5.76
C VAL A 204 -23.32 5.30 -5.14
N ALA A 205 -22.46 4.67 -5.90
CA ALA A 205 -21.48 3.71 -5.41
C ALA A 205 -20.34 3.56 -6.42
N ALA A 206 -19.14 3.22 -5.97
CA ALA A 206 -18.00 3.00 -6.84
C ALA A 206 -16.96 2.07 -6.22
N ILE A 207 -16.17 1.44 -7.08
CA ILE A 207 -15.01 0.62 -6.73
C ILE A 207 -13.82 1.05 -7.58
N MET A 208 -12.67 1.18 -6.93
CA MET A 208 -11.37 1.33 -7.55
C MET A 208 -10.61 0.02 -7.36
N ALA A 209 -10.37 -0.65 -8.46
CA ALA A 209 -9.80 -1.99 -8.46
C ALA A 209 -9.11 -2.28 -9.79
N GLY A 210 -8.24 -3.28 -9.81
CA GLY A 210 -7.56 -3.73 -11.01
C GLY A 210 -6.81 -5.04 -10.81
N ASN A 211 -6.28 -5.58 -11.89
CA ASN A 211 -5.29 -6.65 -11.84
C ASN A 211 -3.92 -6.03 -12.09
N ASP A 212 -2.95 -6.48 -11.30
CA ASP A 212 -1.56 -6.18 -11.58
C ASP A 212 -0.99 -7.10 -12.68
N ASP A 213 0.26 -6.88 -13.02
CA ASP A 213 0.99 -7.58 -14.06
C ASP A 213 1.40 -9.02 -13.70
N ILE A 214 1.16 -9.42 -12.45
CA ILE A 214 1.49 -10.74 -11.87
C ILE A 214 0.23 -11.55 -11.49
N ASP A 215 -0.92 -11.21 -12.05
CA ASP A 215 -2.22 -11.88 -11.86
C ASP A 215 -2.77 -11.85 -10.42
N VAL A 216 -2.51 -10.77 -9.69
CA VAL A 216 -3.17 -10.47 -8.41
C VAL A 216 -4.19 -9.36 -8.62
N GLY A 217 -5.42 -9.61 -8.21
CA GLY A 217 -6.48 -8.62 -8.22
C GLY A 217 -6.43 -7.75 -6.96
N TRP A 218 -6.56 -6.44 -7.12
CA TRP A 218 -6.51 -5.48 -6.01
C TRP A 218 -7.81 -4.69 -5.91
N ILE A 219 -8.40 -4.64 -4.72
CA ILE A 219 -9.43 -3.66 -4.37
C ILE A 219 -8.76 -2.57 -3.54
N PHE A 220 -8.55 -1.41 -4.16
CA PHE A 220 -7.95 -0.28 -3.47
C PHE A 220 -8.97 0.50 -2.65
N LYS A 221 -10.13 0.80 -3.25
CA LYS A 221 -11.18 1.60 -2.58
C LYS A 221 -12.57 1.16 -3.02
N ILE A 222 -13.51 1.14 -2.08
CA ILE A 222 -14.94 0.95 -2.36
C ILE A 222 -15.74 1.96 -1.55
N TRP A 223 -16.71 2.58 -2.22
CA TRP A 223 -17.56 3.58 -1.60
C TRP A 223 -19.02 3.37 -2.00
N VAL A 224 -19.93 3.59 -1.06
CA VAL A 224 -21.38 3.62 -1.28
C VAL A 224 -21.95 4.82 -0.52
N ASP A 225 -22.68 5.68 -1.23
CA ASP A 225 -23.39 6.82 -0.65
C ASP A 225 -24.29 6.33 0.50
N GLU A 226 -24.28 7.05 1.59
CA GLU A 226 -24.95 6.66 2.84
C GLU A 226 -26.43 6.30 2.63
N LYS A 227 -27.13 7.07 1.80
CA LYS A 227 -28.56 6.87 1.46
C LYS A 227 -28.82 5.56 0.71
N TYR A 228 -27.77 4.98 0.10
CA TYR A 228 -27.85 3.76 -0.71
C TYR A 228 -27.17 2.57 -0.03
N ARG A 229 -26.66 2.71 1.21
CA ARG A 229 -26.06 1.61 1.97
C ARG A 229 -27.11 0.55 2.30
N ASN A 230 -26.64 -0.66 2.62
CA ASN A 230 -27.45 -1.83 2.94
C ASN A 230 -28.41 -2.32 1.83
N GLN A 231 -28.23 -1.86 0.59
CA GLN A 231 -29.01 -2.27 -0.59
C GLN A 231 -28.23 -3.22 -1.52
N GLY A 232 -27.11 -3.77 -1.06
CA GLY A 232 -26.30 -4.72 -1.82
C GLY A 232 -25.42 -4.09 -2.92
N LEU A 233 -25.32 -2.75 -3.02
CA LEU A 233 -24.57 -2.08 -4.09
C LEU A 233 -23.07 -2.36 -4.02
N GLY A 234 -22.47 -2.34 -2.83
CA GLY A 234 -21.07 -2.71 -2.63
C GLY A 234 -20.82 -4.15 -3.08
N THR A 235 -21.65 -5.09 -2.66
CA THR A 235 -21.58 -6.51 -3.09
C THR A 235 -21.68 -6.65 -4.61
N ARG A 236 -22.56 -5.89 -5.26
CA ARG A 236 -22.69 -5.87 -6.73
C ARG A 236 -21.40 -5.42 -7.42
N LEU A 237 -20.73 -4.41 -6.87
CA LEU A 237 -19.45 -3.91 -7.40
C LEU A 237 -18.33 -4.92 -7.19
N VAL A 238 -18.20 -5.49 -5.99
CA VAL A 238 -17.19 -6.52 -5.67
C VAL A 238 -17.35 -7.73 -6.59
N ARG A 239 -18.55 -8.30 -6.71
CA ARG A 239 -18.81 -9.45 -7.60
C ARG A 239 -18.51 -9.14 -9.07
N HIS A 240 -18.80 -7.91 -9.51
CA HIS A 240 -18.45 -7.51 -10.87
C HIS A 240 -16.93 -7.45 -11.05
N PHE A 241 -16.21 -6.92 -10.07
CA PHE A 241 -14.75 -6.91 -10.08
C PHE A 241 -14.18 -8.33 -10.07
N GLU A 242 -14.59 -9.18 -9.14
CA GLU A 242 -14.15 -10.58 -9.03
C GLU A 242 -14.29 -11.34 -10.37
N LYS A 243 -15.45 -11.18 -11.00
CA LYS A 243 -15.68 -11.78 -12.33
C LYS A 243 -14.68 -11.26 -13.36
N LYS A 244 -14.44 -9.94 -13.41
CA LYS A 244 -13.54 -9.33 -14.37
C LYS A 244 -12.08 -9.65 -14.08
N ALA A 245 -11.67 -9.66 -12.83
CA ALA A 245 -10.34 -10.03 -12.39
C ALA A 245 -10.01 -11.47 -12.85
N LYS A 246 -10.95 -12.41 -12.60
CA LYS A 246 -10.81 -13.79 -13.08
C LYS A 246 -10.73 -13.90 -14.60
N GLU A 247 -11.56 -13.14 -15.34
CA GLU A 247 -11.54 -13.11 -16.82
C GLU A 247 -10.21 -12.56 -17.38
N THR A 248 -9.49 -11.76 -16.61
CA THR A 248 -8.18 -11.18 -16.97
C THR A 248 -6.99 -11.88 -16.32
N GLY A 249 -7.19 -13.07 -15.75
CA GLY A 249 -6.11 -13.94 -15.29
C GLY A 249 -5.86 -13.96 -13.79
N ALA A 250 -6.47 -13.07 -12.99
CA ALA A 250 -6.23 -13.07 -11.55
C ALA A 250 -6.63 -14.41 -10.89
N THR A 251 -5.76 -14.91 -10.07
CA THR A 251 -5.96 -16.14 -9.28
C THR A 251 -6.36 -15.84 -7.84
N LYS A 252 -6.01 -14.66 -7.36
CA LYS A 252 -6.25 -14.17 -6.00
C LYS A 252 -6.66 -12.70 -6.03
N ILE A 253 -7.48 -12.29 -5.07
CA ILE A 253 -7.79 -10.87 -4.82
C ILE A 253 -7.31 -10.51 -3.42
N LEU A 254 -6.66 -9.36 -3.33
CA LEU A 254 -6.27 -8.72 -2.08
C LEU A 254 -7.04 -7.41 -1.88
N SER A 255 -7.25 -7.07 -0.63
CA SER A 255 -7.70 -5.74 -0.23
C SER A 255 -6.96 -5.35 1.04
N MET A 256 -6.22 -4.25 0.96
CA MET A 256 -5.45 -3.70 2.08
C MET A 256 -6.16 -2.46 2.64
N GLU A 257 -5.69 -1.98 3.78
CA GLU A 257 -6.27 -0.81 4.45
C GLU A 257 -7.78 -0.96 4.77
N ILE A 258 -8.17 -2.19 5.10
CA ILE A 258 -9.51 -2.51 5.59
C ILE A 258 -9.48 -2.41 7.11
N TYR A 259 -10.49 -1.76 7.68
CA TYR A 259 -10.50 -1.44 9.11
C TYR A 259 -11.65 -2.14 9.83
N ASP A 260 -11.61 -2.11 11.17
CA ASP A 260 -12.61 -2.72 12.06
C ASP A 260 -14.06 -2.31 11.74
N TRP A 261 -14.28 -1.11 11.20
CA TRP A 261 -15.63 -0.65 10.82
C TRP A 261 -16.14 -1.14 9.46
N ASN A 262 -15.27 -1.67 8.58
CA ASN A 262 -15.69 -2.14 7.26
C ASN A 262 -15.30 -3.59 6.93
N VAL A 263 -14.47 -4.24 7.73
CA VAL A 263 -14.03 -5.65 7.54
C VAL A 263 -15.22 -6.59 7.40
N GLY A 264 -16.28 -6.41 8.18
CA GLY A 264 -17.48 -7.24 8.13
C GLY A 264 -18.19 -7.27 6.78
N PHE A 265 -18.06 -6.21 5.97
CA PHE A 265 -18.58 -6.19 4.60
C PHE A 265 -17.84 -7.20 3.72
N PHE A 266 -16.53 -7.23 3.78
CA PHE A 266 -15.70 -8.14 2.99
C PHE A 266 -15.86 -9.59 3.43
N LEU A 267 -15.92 -9.86 4.72
CA LEU A 267 -16.16 -11.20 5.26
C LEU A 267 -17.49 -11.78 4.73
N LYS A 268 -18.57 -10.98 4.67
CA LYS A 268 -19.85 -11.37 4.07
C LYS A 268 -19.77 -11.62 2.56
N ASN A 269 -18.77 -11.09 1.88
CA ASN A 269 -18.49 -11.33 0.46
C ASN A 269 -17.49 -12.50 0.24
N GLY A 270 -17.13 -13.24 1.30
CA GLY A 270 -16.30 -14.43 1.22
C GLY A 270 -14.81 -14.18 1.24
N TYR A 271 -14.37 -13.00 1.60
CA TYR A 271 -12.96 -12.70 1.88
C TYR A 271 -12.55 -13.28 3.24
N LYS A 272 -11.29 -13.63 3.39
CA LYS A 272 -10.67 -14.09 4.62
C LYS A 272 -9.68 -13.04 5.12
N ILE A 273 -9.48 -12.99 6.43
CA ILE A 273 -8.43 -12.18 7.03
C ILE A 273 -7.11 -12.91 6.84
N ALA A 274 -6.20 -12.32 6.06
CA ALA A 274 -4.84 -12.79 5.89
C ALA A 274 -3.92 -12.20 6.98
N GLY A 275 -4.18 -10.98 7.41
CA GLY A 275 -3.42 -10.33 8.47
C GLY A 275 -4.21 -9.28 9.23
N GLU A 276 -3.83 -9.08 10.49
CA GLU A 276 -4.38 -8.04 11.37
C GLU A 276 -3.24 -7.25 11.97
N LEU A 277 -3.32 -5.93 11.90
CA LEU A 277 -2.37 -5.02 12.54
C LEU A 277 -3.12 -4.05 13.46
N LYS A 278 -2.85 -4.16 14.75
CA LYS A 278 -3.45 -3.33 15.81
C LYS A 278 -2.81 -1.95 15.82
N ASP A 279 -3.59 -0.98 16.31
CA ASP A 279 -3.18 0.43 16.39
C ASP A 279 -2.77 1.03 15.02
N LEU A 280 -3.37 0.53 13.95
CA LEU A 280 -3.21 1.06 12.60
C LEU A 280 -4.60 1.35 11.99
N PRO A 281 -5.12 2.57 12.10
CA PRO A 281 -4.65 3.73 12.88
C PRO A 281 -4.75 3.49 14.40
N LYS A 282 -4.15 4.36 15.20
CA LYS A 282 -4.12 4.22 16.66
C LYS A 282 -5.54 4.06 17.25
N GLY A 283 -5.72 3.00 18.04
CA GLY A 283 -7.01 2.64 18.63
C GLY A 283 -7.92 1.81 17.70
N HIS A 284 -7.51 1.53 16.48
CA HIS A 284 -8.21 0.72 15.48
C HIS A 284 -7.37 -0.45 15.00
N CYS A 285 -7.99 -1.38 14.28
CA CYS A 285 -7.28 -2.47 13.60
C CYS A 285 -7.37 -2.27 12.08
N SER A 286 -6.23 -2.47 11.40
CA SER A 286 -6.17 -2.64 9.97
C SER A 286 -6.08 -4.12 9.60
N PHE A 287 -6.73 -4.51 8.53
CA PHE A 287 -6.77 -5.89 8.04
C PHE A 287 -6.27 -5.95 6.59
N ILE A 288 -5.51 -6.98 6.30
CA ILE A 288 -5.27 -7.42 4.94
C ILE A 288 -6.21 -8.59 4.68
N LEU A 289 -6.97 -8.49 3.61
CA LEU A 289 -7.96 -9.49 3.24
C LEU A 289 -7.56 -10.16 1.93
N GLU A 290 -7.84 -11.46 1.83
CA GLU A 290 -7.60 -12.24 0.63
C GLU A 290 -8.83 -13.04 0.21
N LYS A 291 -8.90 -13.36 -1.09
CA LYS A 291 -9.88 -14.27 -1.66
C LYS A 291 -9.31 -14.95 -2.89
N ASP A 292 -9.30 -16.30 -2.89
CA ASP A 292 -8.97 -17.09 -4.08
C ASP A 292 -10.13 -17.04 -5.09
N LEU A 293 -9.83 -17.01 -6.41
CA LEU A 293 -10.80 -16.86 -7.50
C LEU A 293 -11.10 -18.17 -8.26
#